data_4a7c12bc20268dd3ca2a70bea1c5d1af
#
_entry.id   4a7c12bc20268dd3ca2a70bea1c5d1af
#
_cell.length_a   1.000
_cell.length_b   1.000
_cell.length_c   1.000
_cell.angle_alpha   90.00
_cell.angle_beta   90.00
_cell.angle_gamma   90.00
#
_symmetry.space_group_name_H-M   'P 1'
#
loop_
_entity.id
_entity.type
_entity.pdbx_description
1 polymer ?
#
loop_
_entity_poly.entity_id
_entity_poly.type
_entity_poly.pdbx_seq_one_letter_code
_entity_poly.pdbx_strand_id
1 'polypeptide(L)'
;MTPRRRVRGGRWALVLMALVLPAPAPAAQLDIELTGVENDHGLVRVAVCTPATFTTKHCPFTGTAPAKPGSVVVSVDGIPPGRYAVQAYHDEDGNGRLRKGLFGLPAEAIGFSRDAPVRLGPPGFEDAAIDVAEPVTATRLRLRHLGP
;
A
#
# COMPACT_ATOMS: atom_id res chain seq x y z
N MET A 1 74.74 -25.01 35.11
CA MET A 1 74.03 -25.35 33.87
C MET A 1 72.53 -25.13 34.07
N THR A 2 71.99 -24.02 33.66
CA THR A 2 70.58 -23.67 33.82
C THR A 2 69.90 -23.69 32.46
N PRO A 3 68.83 -24.45 32.23
CA PRO A 3 68.14 -24.44 30.93
C PRO A 3 67.22 -23.23 30.81
N ARG A 4 67.42 -22.44 29.78
CA ARG A 4 66.57 -21.34 29.39
C ARG A 4 65.24 -21.86 28.85
N ARG A 5 64.13 -21.55 29.53
CA ARG A 5 62.76 -21.75 29.03
C ARG A 5 62.48 -20.77 27.88
N ARG A 6 62.24 -21.29 26.70
CA ARG A 6 61.71 -20.53 25.57
C ARG A 6 60.22 -20.32 25.80
N VAL A 7 59.81 -19.09 25.99
CA VAL A 7 58.43 -18.65 25.95
C VAL A 7 57.99 -18.63 24.49
N ARG A 8 57.09 -19.55 24.10
CA ARG A 8 56.41 -19.53 22.81
C ARG A 8 55.35 -18.46 22.87
N GLY A 9 55.55 -17.32 22.22
CA GLY A 9 54.55 -16.29 22.03
C GLY A 9 53.42 -16.81 21.16
N GLY A 10 52.28 -17.07 21.76
CA GLY A 10 51.04 -17.37 21.04
C GLY A 10 50.54 -16.10 20.32
N ARG A 11 50.56 -16.15 19.00
CA ARG A 11 49.91 -15.10 18.17
C ARG A 11 48.42 -15.33 18.26
N TRP A 12 47.77 -14.52 19.07
CA TRP A 12 46.28 -14.44 19.13
C TRP A 12 45.84 -13.68 17.87
N ALA A 13 45.33 -14.42 16.89
CA ALA A 13 44.66 -13.82 15.73
C ALA A 13 43.28 -13.31 16.22
N LEU A 14 43.16 -12.00 16.33
CA LEU A 14 41.83 -11.35 16.52
C LEU A 14 41.06 -11.52 15.21
N VAL A 15 40.13 -12.47 15.21
CA VAL A 15 39.13 -12.60 14.15
C VAL A 15 38.10 -11.49 14.38
N LEU A 16 38.24 -10.39 13.62
CA LEU A 16 37.20 -9.37 13.51
C LEU A 16 36.01 -9.96 12.77
N MET A 17 35.01 -10.39 13.51
CA MET A 17 33.72 -10.80 12.97
C MET A 17 32.98 -9.53 12.51
N ALA A 18 33.03 -9.23 11.21
CA ALA A 18 32.30 -8.11 10.62
C ALA A 18 30.80 -8.38 10.76
N LEU A 19 30.12 -7.56 11.55
CA LEU A 19 28.67 -7.58 11.68
C LEU A 19 28.08 -7.02 10.38
N VAL A 20 27.65 -7.91 9.48
CA VAL A 20 26.93 -7.54 8.27
C VAL A 20 25.51 -7.15 8.68
N LEU A 21 25.23 -5.85 8.77
CA LEU A 21 23.86 -5.35 8.95
C LEU A 21 23.08 -5.61 7.66
N PRO A 22 21.87 -6.17 7.73
CA PRO A 22 21.01 -6.31 6.56
C PRO A 22 20.70 -4.93 5.98
N ALA A 23 20.87 -4.77 4.66
CA ALA A 23 20.42 -3.56 3.97
C ALA A 23 18.90 -3.45 4.07
N PRO A 24 18.34 -2.23 4.19
CA PRO A 24 16.89 -2.04 4.16
C PRO A 24 16.34 -2.60 2.85
N ALA A 25 15.21 -3.30 2.93
CA ALA A 25 14.52 -3.79 1.74
C ALA A 25 14.09 -2.59 0.87
N PRO A 26 14.19 -2.70 -0.46
CA PRO A 26 13.71 -1.67 -1.36
C PRO A 26 12.23 -1.40 -1.13
N ALA A 27 11.85 -0.13 -1.14
CA ALA A 27 10.48 0.31 -0.92
C ALA A 27 10.11 1.43 -1.89
N ALA A 28 8.95 1.29 -2.54
CA ALA A 28 8.41 2.26 -3.47
C ALA A 28 7.38 3.16 -2.83
N GLN A 29 7.15 4.32 -3.44
CA GLN A 29 5.98 5.17 -3.22
C GLN A 29 4.95 4.88 -4.32
N LEU A 30 3.68 4.81 -3.95
CA LEU A 30 2.58 4.73 -4.89
C LEU A 30 1.72 5.99 -4.80
N ASP A 31 1.69 6.77 -5.88
CA ASP A 31 0.84 7.94 -6.01
C ASP A 31 -0.46 7.54 -6.71
N ILE A 32 -1.59 7.72 -6.01
CA ILE A 32 -2.91 7.31 -6.46
C ILE A 32 -3.75 8.55 -6.70
N GLU A 33 -4.01 8.87 -7.96
CA GLU A 33 -4.94 9.92 -8.34
C GLU A 33 -6.37 9.37 -8.34
N LEU A 34 -7.20 9.90 -7.43
CA LEU A 34 -8.62 9.61 -7.37
C LEU A 34 -9.38 10.72 -8.09
N THR A 35 -10.16 10.37 -9.09
CA THR A 35 -11.06 11.29 -9.81
C THR A 35 -12.52 11.01 -9.45
N GLY A 36 -13.42 11.93 -9.75
CA GLY A 36 -14.84 11.77 -9.44
C GLY A 36 -15.17 11.98 -7.95
N VAL A 37 -14.36 12.75 -7.24
CA VAL A 37 -14.69 13.23 -5.89
C VAL A 37 -15.73 14.34 -6.04
N GLU A 38 -16.92 14.17 -5.45
CA GLU A 38 -18.08 15.04 -5.71
C GLU A 38 -18.13 16.27 -4.81
N ASN A 39 -17.61 16.15 -3.58
CA ASN A 39 -17.63 17.22 -2.59
C ASN A 39 -16.35 17.22 -1.71
N ASP A 40 -16.27 18.15 -0.77
CA ASP A 40 -15.16 18.34 0.15
C ASP A 40 -15.44 17.78 1.56
N HIS A 41 -16.46 16.97 1.71
CA HIS A 41 -16.80 16.37 2.99
C HIS A 41 -15.91 15.14 3.27
N GLY A 42 -15.42 15.03 4.48
CA GLY A 42 -14.66 13.87 4.96
C GLY A 42 -13.33 13.64 4.26
N LEU A 43 -13.03 12.39 3.98
CA LEU A 43 -11.74 11.94 3.48
C LEU A 43 -11.91 11.01 2.28
N VAL A 44 -10.97 11.05 1.35
CA VAL A 44 -10.77 9.92 0.43
C VAL A 44 -9.84 8.92 1.09
N ARG A 45 -10.16 7.64 0.99
CA ARG A 45 -9.39 6.54 1.56
C ARG A 45 -8.98 5.56 0.50
N VAL A 46 -7.73 5.11 0.57
CA VAL A 46 -7.17 4.10 -0.31
C VAL A 46 -6.59 2.95 0.49
N ALA A 47 -6.66 1.76 -0.08
CA ALA A 47 -6.01 0.58 0.43
C ALA A 47 -5.32 -0.15 -0.73
N VAL A 48 -4.03 -0.44 -0.55
CA VAL A 48 -3.20 -1.19 -1.49
C VAL A 48 -3.11 -2.62 -1.00
N CYS A 49 -3.62 -3.54 -1.80
CA CYS A 49 -3.92 -4.90 -1.40
C CYS A 49 -3.13 -5.93 -2.19
N THR A 50 -2.76 -7.01 -1.53
CA THR A 50 -2.24 -8.22 -2.17
C THR A 50 -3.39 -9.06 -2.74
N PRO A 51 -3.12 -10.11 -3.56
CA PRO A 51 -4.17 -11.02 -4.01
C PRO A 51 -5.00 -11.62 -2.87
N ALA A 52 -4.36 -11.91 -1.73
CA ALA A 52 -5.03 -12.52 -0.58
C ALA A 52 -5.90 -11.54 0.23
N THR A 53 -5.62 -10.24 0.14
CA THR A 53 -6.29 -9.21 0.95
C THR A 53 -7.23 -8.31 0.16
N PHE A 54 -7.21 -8.39 -1.17
CA PHE A 54 -8.07 -7.58 -2.05
C PHE A 54 -9.56 -7.78 -1.74
N THR A 55 -10.31 -6.70 -1.73
CA THR A 55 -11.72 -6.62 -1.33
C THR A 55 -12.01 -6.96 0.15
N THR A 56 -10.96 -7.02 0.97
CA THR A 56 -11.09 -7.16 2.42
C THR A 56 -10.73 -5.85 3.15
N LYS A 57 -10.85 -5.87 4.49
CA LYS A 57 -10.45 -4.74 5.37
C LYS A 57 -8.97 -4.80 5.78
N HIS A 58 -8.24 -5.81 5.35
CA HIS A 58 -6.90 -6.15 5.86
C HIS A 58 -5.78 -5.93 4.85
N CYS A 59 -5.93 -4.95 3.95
CA CYS A 59 -4.86 -4.58 3.04
C CYS A 59 -3.66 -4.01 3.79
N PRO A 60 -2.43 -4.41 3.44
CA PRO A 60 -1.23 -4.10 4.22
C PRO A 60 -0.83 -2.62 4.20
N PHE A 61 -1.23 -1.87 3.16
CA PHE A 61 -0.89 -0.46 3.03
C PHE A 61 -2.15 0.36 2.82
N THR A 62 -2.23 1.51 3.49
CA THR A 62 -3.38 2.41 3.41
C THR A 62 -2.92 3.86 3.36
N GLY A 63 -3.75 4.72 2.77
CA GLY A 63 -3.53 6.15 2.75
C GLY A 63 -4.85 6.91 2.80
N THR A 64 -4.79 8.16 3.21
CA THR A 64 -5.95 9.05 3.27
C THR A 64 -5.55 10.46 2.90
N ALA A 65 -6.49 11.22 2.33
CA ALA A 65 -6.35 12.66 2.11
C ALA A 65 -7.69 13.36 2.30
N PRO A 66 -7.72 14.65 2.63
CA PRO A 66 -8.93 15.44 2.64
C PRO A 66 -9.63 15.40 1.27
N ALA A 67 -10.95 15.22 1.27
CA ALA A 67 -11.72 15.24 0.05
C ALA A 67 -11.71 16.65 -0.57
N LYS A 68 -11.63 16.72 -1.90
CA LYS A 68 -11.77 17.95 -2.68
C LYS A 68 -12.50 17.62 -3.98
N PRO A 69 -13.49 18.42 -4.41
CA PRO A 69 -14.18 18.17 -5.66
C PRO A 69 -13.22 18.05 -6.85
N GLY A 70 -13.46 17.07 -7.70
CA GLY A 70 -12.66 16.80 -8.89
C GLY A 70 -11.65 15.68 -8.69
N SER A 71 -10.39 15.99 -8.37
CA SER A 71 -9.36 14.96 -8.15
C SER A 71 -8.52 15.21 -6.90
N VAL A 72 -8.07 14.12 -6.29
CA VAL A 72 -7.22 14.10 -5.10
C VAL A 72 -6.13 13.08 -5.31
N VAL A 73 -4.89 13.41 -4.95
CA VAL A 73 -3.77 12.46 -4.95
C VAL A 73 -3.52 11.99 -3.54
N VAL A 74 -3.44 10.68 -3.36
CA VAL A 74 -3.02 10.04 -2.12
C VAL A 74 -1.72 9.29 -2.38
N SER A 75 -0.66 9.65 -1.65
CA SER A 75 0.63 8.97 -1.70
C SER A 75 0.73 7.94 -0.58
N VAL A 76 1.15 6.74 -0.93
CA VAL A 76 1.37 5.63 0.01
C VAL A 76 2.81 5.17 -0.10
N ASP A 77 3.56 5.31 0.98
CA ASP A 77 4.98 4.98 1.04
C ASP A 77 5.25 3.57 1.58
N GLY A 78 6.47 3.10 1.38
CA GLY A 78 6.95 1.87 2.02
C GLY A 78 6.40 0.58 1.40
N ILE A 79 5.98 0.62 0.15
CA ILE A 79 5.44 -0.55 -0.56
C ILE A 79 6.60 -1.32 -1.21
N PRO A 80 6.87 -2.58 -0.83
CA PRO A 80 7.83 -3.40 -1.56
C PRO A 80 7.44 -3.52 -3.04
N PRO A 81 8.41 -3.48 -3.99
CA PRO A 81 8.10 -3.73 -5.39
C PRO A 81 7.33 -5.04 -5.58
N GLY A 82 6.28 -5.01 -6.39
CA GLY A 82 5.41 -6.17 -6.58
C GLY A 82 4.09 -5.85 -7.23
N ARG A 83 3.21 -6.83 -7.26
CA ARG A 83 1.89 -6.74 -7.89
C ARG A 83 0.80 -6.55 -6.84
N TYR A 84 0.05 -5.48 -6.98
CA TYR A 84 -0.98 -5.04 -6.03
C TYR A 84 -2.25 -4.61 -6.77
N ALA A 85 -3.35 -4.49 -6.04
CA ALA A 85 -4.55 -3.82 -6.50
C ALA A 85 -4.94 -2.73 -5.49
N VAL A 86 -5.48 -1.61 -5.97
CA VAL A 86 -5.95 -0.51 -5.13
C VAL A 86 -7.46 -0.53 -5.08
N GLN A 87 -8.01 -0.41 -3.88
CA GLN A 87 -9.41 -0.12 -3.62
C GLN A 87 -9.52 1.22 -2.89
N ALA A 88 -10.52 2.01 -3.25
CA ALA A 88 -10.72 3.33 -2.69
C ALA A 88 -12.18 3.66 -2.48
N TYR A 89 -12.48 4.56 -1.55
CA TYR A 89 -13.81 5.12 -1.35
C TYR A 89 -13.74 6.55 -0.79
N HIS A 90 -14.82 7.29 -0.97
CA HIS A 90 -15.02 8.62 -0.42
C HIS A 90 -15.79 8.49 0.90
N ASP A 91 -15.09 8.56 2.01
CA ASP A 91 -15.61 8.50 3.38
C ASP A 91 -16.15 9.88 3.79
N GLU A 92 -17.37 10.20 3.37
CA GLU A 92 -17.94 11.54 3.51
C GLU A 92 -18.25 11.91 4.97
N ASP A 93 -18.60 10.94 5.81
CA ASP A 93 -18.87 11.16 7.23
C ASP A 93 -17.66 10.96 8.15
N GLY A 94 -16.51 10.57 7.58
CA GLY A 94 -15.24 10.41 8.29
C GLY A 94 -15.21 9.27 9.31
N ASN A 95 -16.14 8.30 9.19
CA ASN A 95 -16.26 7.22 10.17
C ASN A 95 -15.27 6.06 9.97
N GLY A 96 -14.50 6.07 8.88
CA GLY A 96 -13.51 5.05 8.54
C GLY A 96 -14.08 3.73 8.06
N ARG A 97 -15.34 3.71 7.66
CA ARG A 97 -16.05 2.50 7.22
C ARG A 97 -16.86 2.80 5.96
N LEU A 98 -16.75 1.92 4.98
CA LEU A 98 -17.61 1.97 3.82
C LEU A 98 -19.06 1.73 4.24
N ARG A 99 -19.89 2.76 4.13
CA ARG A 99 -21.32 2.69 4.46
C ARG A 99 -22.07 1.87 3.42
N LYS A 100 -22.89 0.96 3.87
CA LYS A 100 -23.78 0.18 3.02
C LYS A 100 -25.16 0.83 2.94
N GLY A 101 -25.63 1.00 1.73
CA GLY A 101 -26.99 1.47 1.43
C GLY A 101 -27.97 0.32 1.27
N LEU A 102 -29.06 0.59 0.55
CA LEU A 102 -30.07 -0.41 0.21
C LEU A 102 -29.46 -1.58 -0.57
N PHE A 103 -29.98 -2.78 -0.31
CA PHE A 103 -29.52 -4.03 -0.94
C PHE A 103 -28.04 -4.38 -0.71
N GLY A 104 -27.39 -3.75 0.31
CA GLY A 104 -25.98 -4.02 0.64
C GLY A 104 -24.96 -3.38 -0.31
N LEU A 105 -25.41 -2.55 -1.25
CA LEU A 105 -24.53 -1.77 -2.12
C LEU A 105 -23.83 -0.66 -1.33
N PRO A 106 -22.60 -0.26 -1.69
CA PRO A 106 -21.98 0.92 -1.12
C PRO A 106 -22.84 2.16 -1.30
N ALA A 107 -23.08 2.90 -0.20
CA ALA A 107 -23.77 4.19 -0.24
C ALA A 107 -22.82 5.33 -0.60
N GLU A 108 -21.52 5.11 -0.47
CA GLU A 108 -20.45 6.04 -0.80
C GLU A 108 -19.82 5.68 -2.14
N ALA A 109 -19.22 6.66 -2.80
CA ALA A 109 -18.52 6.44 -4.05
C ALA A 109 -17.28 5.56 -3.84
N ILE A 110 -17.14 4.52 -4.64
CA ILE A 110 -16.01 3.58 -4.61
C ILE A 110 -15.30 3.50 -5.95
N GLY A 111 -14.06 3.03 -5.93
CA GLY A 111 -13.27 2.80 -7.14
C GLY A 111 -12.16 1.78 -6.91
N PHE A 112 -11.67 1.25 -8.02
CA PHE A 112 -10.59 0.27 -8.05
C PHE A 112 -9.56 0.69 -9.10
N SER A 113 -8.28 0.36 -8.87
CA SER A 113 -7.22 0.60 -9.85
C SER A 113 -7.59 0.05 -11.23
N ARG A 114 -7.04 0.69 -12.27
CA ARG A 114 -7.38 0.40 -13.68
C ARG A 114 -8.86 0.61 -14.03
N ASP A 115 -9.61 1.36 -13.20
CA ASP A 115 -11.05 1.53 -13.33
C ASP A 115 -11.82 0.20 -13.46
N ALA A 116 -11.31 -0.84 -12.79
CA ALA A 116 -11.88 -2.18 -12.84
C ALA A 116 -13.38 -2.16 -12.53
N PRO A 117 -14.22 -2.71 -13.40
CA PRO A 117 -15.67 -2.53 -13.31
C PRO A 117 -16.27 -3.36 -12.18
N VAL A 118 -17.17 -2.74 -11.42
CA VAL A 118 -18.06 -3.43 -10.48
C VAL A 118 -19.31 -3.86 -11.25
N ARG A 119 -19.61 -5.16 -11.26
CA ARG A 119 -20.77 -5.70 -11.97
C ARG A 119 -21.76 -6.31 -10.99
N LEU A 120 -21.68 -7.62 -10.75
CA LEU A 120 -22.49 -8.34 -9.74
C LEU A 120 -21.77 -8.44 -8.38
N GLY A 121 -20.65 -7.77 -8.23
CA GLY A 121 -19.79 -7.75 -7.05
C GLY A 121 -18.51 -6.98 -7.35
N PRO A 122 -17.57 -6.91 -6.39
CA PRO A 122 -16.28 -6.30 -6.60
C PRO A 122 -15.50 -6.99 -7.72
N PRO A 123 -14.58 -6.28 -8.42
CA PRO A 123 -13.77 -6.88 -9.48
C PRO A 123 -12.84 -7.97 -8.94
N GLY A 124 -12.36 -8.83 -9.82
CA GLY A 124 -11.26 -9.74 -9.52
C GLY A 124 -9.95 -8.97 -9.32
N PHE A 125 -9.00 -9.59 -8.60
CA PHE A 125 -7.69 -8.97 -8.36
C PHE A 125 -6.98 -8.64 -9.69
N GLU A 126 -6.99 -9.54 -10.66
CA GLU A 126 -6.32 -9.36 -11.95
C GLU A 126 -6.90 -8.19 -12.78
N ASP A 127 -8.19 -7.89 -12.62
CA ASP A 127 -8.83 -6.76 -13.31
C ASP A 127 -8.31 -5.41 -12.79
N ALA A 128 -7.94 -5.36 -11.50
CA ALA A 128 -7.45 -4.16 -10.82
C ALA A 128 -5.92 -4.15 -10.61
N ALA A 129 -5.21 -5.23 -10.93
CA ALA A 129 -3.79 -5.38 -10.61
C ALA A 129 -2.89 -4.38 -11.34
N ILE A 130 -1.96 -3.79 -10.59
CA ILE A 130 -0.91 -2.89 -11.06
C ILE A 130 0.44 -3.38 -10.56
N ASP A 131 1.50 -3.08 -11.31
CA ASP A 131 2.87 -3.36 -10.89
C ASP A 131 3.45 -2.11 -10.23
N VAL A 132 3.88 -2.26 -8.97
CA VAL A 132 4.54 -1.21 -8.19
C VAL A 132 6.05 -1.42 -8.24
N ALA A 133 6.77 -0.39 -8.63
CA ALA A 133 8.23 -0.40 -8.77
C ALA A 133 8.84 0.87 -8.18
N GLU A 134 10.10 0.78 -7.80
CA GLU A 134 10.88 1.92 -7.30
C GLU A 134 11.23 2.93 -8.40
N PRO A 135 11.48 4.16 -8.03
CA PRO A 135 11.25 4.79 -6.71
C PRO A 135 9.79 5.17 -6.49
N VAL A 136 9.04 5.45 -7.56
CA VAL A 136 7.65 5.92 -7.52
C VAL A 136 6.86 5.29 -8.65
N THR A 137 5.68 4.78 -8.33
CA THR A 137 4.67 4.36 -9.31
C THR A 137 3.46 5.28 -9.19
N ALA A 138 2.89 5.69 -10.32
CA ALA A 138 1.64 6.46 -10.35
C ALA A 138 0.52 5.62 -10.95
N THR A 139 -0.68 5.72 -10.38
CA THR A 139 -1.89 5.10 -10.90
C THR A 139 -3.07 6.06 -10.76
N ARG A 140 -4.13 5.80 -11.53
CA ARG A 140 -5.37 6.57 -11.48
C ARG A 140 -6.54 5.62 -11.35
N LEU A 141 -7.57 6.05 -10.62
CA LEU A 141 -8.87 5.40 -10.56
C LEU A 141 -9.97 6.43 -10.40
N ARG A 142 -11.19 6.06 -10.80
CA ARG A 142 -12.36 6.90 -10.66
C ARG A 142 -13.30 6.37 -9.58
N LEU A 143 -13.70 7.26 -8.68
CA LEU A 143 -14.77 7.00 -7.72
C LEU A 143 -16.13 7.13 -8.40
N ARG A 144 -17.03 6.19 -8.10
CA ARG A 144 -18.39 6.13 -8.64
C ARG A 144 -19.36 5.61 -7.60
N HIS A 145 -20.56 6.15 -7.56
CA HIS A 145 -21.67 5.52 -6.85
C HIS A 145 -22.15 4.28 -7.60
N LEU A 146 -22.52 3.24 -6.86
CA LEU A 146 -23.05 1.96 -7.38
C LEU A 146 -24.56 1.85 -7.17
N GLY A 147 -25.28 2.85 -7.49
CA GLY A 147 -26.73 2.84 -7.34
C GLY A 147 -27.40 3.83 -8.30
N PRO A 148 -28.70 3.68 -8.52
CA PRO A 148 -29.48 4.68 -9.25
C PRO A 148 -29.52 6.01 -8.51
#